data_704a657d28c233077a97e02da34981fe
#
_entry.id   704a657d28c233077a97e02da34981fe
#
_cell.length_a   1.000
_cell.length_b   1.000
_cell.length_c   1.000
_cell.angle_alpha   90.00
_cell.angle_beta   90.00
_cell.angle_gamma   90.00
#
_symmetry.space_group_name_H-M   'P 1'
#
loop_
_entity.id
_entity.type
_entity.pdbx_description
1 polymer ?
#
loop_
_entity_poly.entity_id
_entity_poly.type
_entity_poly.pdbx_seq_one_letter_code
_entity_poly.pdbx_strand_id
1 'polypeptide(L)'
;MGVLLLALSAGCSQADAPGTAAAAVDQGLSVSIPAIGVQSSLVPLGLNPDRTVATPPVSTPMQAGLYINGPAPGDPGPAVILGHINGGGQPGVFARLAQLKPGEEVDVYRVDGSVATFTVREVTRAPKDAFPTAKVYSDTTNPQLRLITCGGVLDRTARSYLDNVIVYADLSSVRAA
;
A
#
# COMPACT_ATOMS: atom_id res chain seq x y z
N MET A 1 -71.57 -8.77 28.71
CA MET A 1 -71.02 -9.68 27.69
C MET A 1 -70.03 -8.91 26.84
N GLY A 2 -68.79 -8.94 27.23
CA GLY A 2 -67.71 -8.25 26.52
C GLY A 2 -66.88 -9.27 25.75
N VAL A 3 -66.73 -9.03 24.45
CA VAL A 3 -65.91 -9.83 23.54
C VAL A 3 -64.53 -9.20 23.49
N LEU A 4 -63.53 -9.94 23.96
CA LEU A 4 -62.15 -9.57 23.96
C LEU A 4 -61.52 -10.01 22.61
N LEU A 5 -61.18 -9.08 21.73
CA LEU A 5 -60.41 -9.37 20.53
C LEU A 5 -58.94 -9.43 20.88
N LEU A 6 -58.32 -10.62 20.78
CA LEU A 6 -56.86 -10.78 20.74
C LEU A 6 -56.35 -10.45 19.35
N ALA A 7 -55.54 -9.40 19.25
CA ALA A 7 -54.75 -9.13 18.06
C ALA A 7 -53.43 -9.96 18.15
N LEU A 8 -53.23 -10.92 17.24
CA LEU A 8 -51.96 -11.56 17.00
C LEU A 8 -51.08 -10.64 16.19
N SER A 9 -50.06 -10.06 16.76
CA SER A 9 -49.00 -9.42 16.04
C SER A 9 -47.99 -10.46 15.51
N ALA A 10 -48.03 -10.72 14.20
CA ALA A 10 -47.02 -11.51 13.53
C ALA A 10 -45.74 -10.70 13.46
N GLY A 11 -44.75 -11.06 14.29
CA GLY A 11 -43.40 -10.53 14.20
C GLY A 11 -42.70 -11.10 12.96
N CYS A 12 -42.45 -10.27 11.95
CA CYS A 12 -41.53 -10.59 10.88
C CYS A 12 -40.08 -10.57 11.45
N SER A 13 -39.55 -11.75 11.71
CA SER A 13 -38.08 -11.89 11.90
C SER A 13 -37.42 -11.58 10.57
N GLN A 14 -36.79 -10.41 10.46
CA GLN A 14 -35.82 -10.16 9.43
C GLN A 14 -34.60 -11.02 9.73
N ALA A 15 -34.36 -11.98 8.86
CA ALA A 15 -33.09 -12.71 8.83
C ALA A 15 -32.01 -11.67 8.42
N ASP A 16 -31.11 -11.35 9.35
CA ASP A 16 -29.90 -10.64 9.06
C ASP A 16 -29.09 -11.47 8.06
N ALA A 17 -29.06 -11.00 6.81
CA ALA A 17 -28.09 -11.45 5.85
C ALA A 17 -26.69 -11.17 6.44
N PRO A 18 -25.71 -12.07 6.27
CA PRO A 18 -24.35 -11.78 6.70
C PRO A 18 -23.87 -10.58 5.92
N GLY A 19 -23.90 -9.42 6.57
CA GLY A 19 -23.32 -8.21 6.05
C GLY A 19 -21.87 -8.51 5.74
N THR A 20 -21.54 -8.43 4.47
CA THR A 20 -20.16 -8.27 4.01
C THR A 20 -19.60 -7.13 4.85
N ALA A 21 -18.79 -7.46 5.84
CA ALA A 21 -17.96 -6.50 6.53
C ALA A 21 -16.93 -6.01 5.50
N ALA A 22 -17.37 -5.09 4.64
CA ALA A 22 -16.46 -4.12 4.07
C ALA A 22 -15.88 -3.43 5.29
N ALA A 23 -14.67 -3.86 5.70
CA ALA A 23 -13.91 -3.17 6.71
C ALA A 23 -13.96 -1.70 6.32
N ALA A 24 -14.51 -0.87 7.22
CA ALA A 24 -14.41 0.56 7.12
C ALA A 24 -12.92 0.85 7.05
N VAL A 25 -12.39 0.98 5.83
CA VAL A 25 -11.06 1.51 5.61
C VAL A 25 -11.16 2.91 6.18
N ASP A 26 -10.49 3.12 7.30
CA ASP A 26 -10.28 4.46 7.84
C ASP A 26 -9.93 5.34 6.64
N GLN A 27 -10.72 6.39 6.38
CA GLN A 27 -10.65 7.20 5.14
C GLN A 27 -9.34 8.00 5.07
N GLY A 28 -8.27 7.38 5.51
CA GLY A 28 -6.91 7.85 5.44
C GLY A 28 -6.18 7.32 4.21
N LEU A 29 -4.99 7.86 4.02
CA LEU A 29 -4.08 7.45 2.96
C LEU A 29 -3.73 5.96 3.09
N SER A 30 -4.02 5.15 2.07
CA SER A 30 -3.77 3.70 2.09
C SER A 30 -3.43 3.16 0.69
N VAL A 31 -2.83 1.97 0.65
CA VAL A 31 -2.47 1.27 -0.59
C VAL A 31 -3.10 -0.11 -0.63
N SER A 32 -3.61 -0.50 -1.80
CA SER A 32 -4.11 -1.84 -2.10
C SER A 32 -3.43 -2.38 -3.35
N ILE A 33 -2.97 -3.63 -3.30
CA ILE A 33 -2.34 -4.33 -4.43
C ILE A 33 -2.94 -5.74 -4.47
N PRO A 34 -4.09 -5.92 -5.14
CA PRO A 34 -4.85 -7.19 -5.11
C PRO A 34 -4.03 -8.38 -5.60
N ALA A 35 -3.22 -8.21 -6.64
CA ALA A 35 -2.40 -9.26 -7.25
C ALA A 35 -1.48 -9.99 -6.26
N ILE A 36 -1.04 -9.30 -5.22
CA ILE A 36 -0.18 -9.85 -4.16
C ILE A 36 -0.83 -9.81 -2.77
N GLY A 37 -2.14 -9.45 -2.70
CA GLY A 37 -2.93 -9.42 -1.46
C GLY A 37 -2.41 -8.44 -0.42
N VAL A 38 -1.93 -7.27 -0.87
CA VAL A 38 -1.49 -6.19 0.01
C VAL A 38 -2.65 -5.24 0.26
N GLN A 39 -2.84 -4.87 1.52
CA GLN A 39 -3.69 -3.77 1.96
C GLN A 39 -3.05 -3.16 3.20
N SER A 40 -2.76 -1.86 3.18
CA SER A 40 -2.11 -1.16 4.29
C SER A 40 -2.46 0.32 4.30
N SER A 41 -2.72 0.88 5.47
CA SER A 41 -2.63 2.33 5.65
C SER A 41 -1.17 2.79 5.43
N LEU A 42 -0.97 4.06 5.12
CA LEU A 42 0.35 4.63 4.85
C LEU A 42 0.74 5.59 5.98
N VAL A 43 1.81 5.27 6.68
CA VAL A 43 2.41 6.21 7.65
C VAL A 43 3.32 7.20 6.92
N PRO A 44 3.44 8.46 7.40
CA PRO A 44 4.36 9.43 6.80
C PRO A 44 5.81 9.04 7.07
N LEU A 45 6.65 9.08 6.03
CA LEU A 45 8.09 8.82 6.11
C LEU A 45 8.85 10.08 5.68
N GLY A 46 9.64 10.64 6.59
CA GLY A 46 10.56 11.75 6.31
C GLY A 46 11.97 11.27 5.94
N LEU A 47 12.94 12.15 6.17
CA LEU A 47 14.36 11.83 6.05
C LEU A 47 14.98 11.58 7.43
N ASN A 48 15.88 10.62 7.47
CA ASN A 48 16.79 10.41 8.59
C ASN A 48 17.84 11.52 8.66
N PRO A 49 18.58 11.69 9.79
CA PRO A 49 19.65 12.68 9.89
C PRO A 49 20.76 12.53 8.85
N ASP A 50 21.00 11.32 8.34
CA ASP A 50 21.95 11.02 7.26
C ASP A 50 21.36 11.27 5.86
N ARG A 51 20.15 11.86 5.76
CA ARG A 51 19.40 12.15 4.54
C ARG A 51 18.93 10.94 3.76
N THR A 52 18.98 9.74 4.32
CA THR A 52 18.27 8.58 3.76
C THR A 52 16.77 8.67 4.07
N VAL A 53 15.93 8.05 3.24
CA VAL A 53 14.49 7.98 3.50
C VAL A 53 14.25 7.04 4.69
N ALA A 54 13.44 7.50 5.66
CA ALA A 54 13.03 6.68 6.78
C ALA A 54 12.22 5.46 6.29
N THR A 55 12.25 4.39 7.07
CA THR A 55 11.45 3.18 6.79
C THR A 55 10.33 3.04 7.82
N PRO A 56 9.22 2.34 7.48
CA PRO A 56 8.20 2.02 8.48
C PRO A 56 8.80 1.30 9.70
N PRO A 57 8.16 1.36 10.89
CA PRO A 57 8.67 0.66 12.06
C PRO A 57 8.75 -0.85 11.84
N VAL A 58 9.88 -1.47 12.20
CA VAL A 58 10.08 -2.93 12.07
C VAL A 58 9.12 -3.72 12.99
N SER A 59 8.64 -3.10 14.05
CA SER A 59 7.66 -3.69 14.97
C SER A 59 6.28 -3.89 14.33
N THR A 60 5.99 -3.17 13.24
CA THR A 60 4.75 -3.29 12.46
C THR A 60 5.07 -3.63 11.01
N PRO A 61 5.61 -4.84 10.70
CA PRO A 61 6.15 -5.16 9.39
C PRO A 61 5.11 -5.14 8.26
N MET A 62 3.82 -5.25 8.59
CA MET A 62 2.69 -5.15 7.66
C MET A 62 2.28 -3.70 7.37
N GLN A 63 2.93 -2.70 7.98
CA GLN A 63 2.69 -1.29 7.74
C GLN A 63 3.56 -0.80 6.58
N ALA A 64 2.93 -0.14 5.60
CA ALA A 64 3.63 0.61 4.57
C ALA A 64 3.73 2.10 4.94
N GLY A 65 4.59 2.84 4.26
CA GLY A 65 4.73 4.27 4.48
C GLY A 65 4.97 5.04 3.20
N LEU A 66 4.45 6.28 3.16
CA LEU A 66 4.63 7.23 2.06
C LEU A 66 5.75 8.21 2.39
N TYR A 67 6.68 8.38 1.47
CA TYR A 67 7.69 9.45 1.54
C TYR A 67 7.04 10.81 1.32
N ILE A 68 7.03 11.67 2.36
CA ILE A 68 6.26 12.91 2.39
C ILE A 68 6.98 14.10 1.74
N ASN A 69 8.28 14.00 1.43
CA ASN A 69 9.01 15.08 0.76
C ASN A 69 9.01 14.93 -0.77
N GLY A 70 8.25 13.98 -1.30
CA GLY A 70 7.95 13.80 -2.72
C GLY A 70 6.51 14.18 -3.06
N PRO A 71 6.12 14.06 -4.35
CA PRO A 71 4.73 14.29 -4.77
C PRO A 71 3.74 13.38 -4.07
N ALA A 72 2.52 13.87 -3.88
CA ALA A 72 1.43 13.01 -3.43
C ALA A 72 1.02 12.01 -4.54
N PRO A 73 0.53 10.80 -4.19
CA PRO A 73 0.08 9.84 -5.20
C PRO A 73 -1.02 10.43 -6.09
N GLY A 74 -0.75 10.48 -7.40
CA GLY A 74 -1.64 11.08 -8.40
C GLY A 74 -1.24 12.49 -8.84
N ASP A 75 -0.33 13.14 -8.15
CA ASP A 75 0.25 14.42 -8.57
C ASP A 75 1.43 14.20 -9.54
N PRO A 76 1.79 15.19 -10.39
CA PRO A 76 2.96 15.10 -11.25
C PRO A 76 4.22 14.76 -10.47
N GLY A 77 4.98 13.78 -10.96
CA GLY A 77 6.19 13.29 -10.32
C GLY A 77 6.03 11.89 -9.72
N PRO A 78 7.10 11.33 -9.12
CA PRO A 78 7.11 9.99 -8.53
C PRO A 78 6.71 10.02 -7.04
N ALA A 79 5.53 9.53 -6.69
CA ALA A 79 5.20 9.18 -5.31
C ALA A 79 5.96 7.91 -4.92
N VAL A 80 6.50 7.84 -3.70
CA VAL A 80 7.33 6.72 -3.23
C VAL A 80 6.73 6.12 -1.98
N ILE A 81 6.42 4.82 -2.05
CA ILE A 81 5.90 4.02 -0.93
C ILE A 81 6.92 2.94 -0.57
N LEU A 82 7.28 2.87 0.70
CA LEU A 82 8.20 1.88 1.24
C LEU A 82 7.46 0.89 2.14
N GLY A 83 7.94 -0.36 2.13
CA GLY A 83 7.41 -1.39 3.01
C GLY A 83 8.45 -2.48 3.26
N HIS A 84 8.32 -3.18 4.38
CA HIS A 84 9.24 -4.24 4.74
C HIS A 84 9.00 -5.52 3.92
N ILE A 85 10.08 -6.26 3.61
CA ILE A 85 10.01 -7.63 3.10
C ILE A 85 9.70 -8.60 4.25
N ASN A 86 10.25 -8.35 5.44
CA ASN A 86 9.99 -9.08 6.67
C ASN A 86 10.33 -8.23 7.90
N GLY A 87 9.86 -8.63 9.07
CA GLY A 87 10.18 -8.02 10.36
C GLY A 87 9.74 -8.91 11.50
N GLY A 88 10.53 -8.98 12.59
CA GLY A 88 10.19 -9.80 13.76
C GLY A 88 9.97 -11.29 13.46
N GLY A 89 10.61 -11.84 12.42
CA GLY A 89 10.41 -13.24 12.00
C GLY A 89 9.14 -13.48 11.18
N GLN A 90 8.38 -12.43 10.82
CA GLN A 90 7.15 -12.52 10.03
C GLN A 90 7.34 -11.87 8.66
N PRO A 91 6.57 -12.29 7.63
CA PRO A 91 6.50 -11.56 6.36
C PRO A 91 6.09 -10.11 6.58
N GLY A 92 6.69 -9.21 5.81
CA GLY A 92 6.30 -7.80 5.77
C GLY A 92 5.26 -7.52 4.69
N VAL A 93 4.75 -6.28 4.68
CA VAL A 93 3.71 -5.84 3.73
C VAL A 93 4.13 -6.03 2.28
N PHE A 94 5.42 -5.88 1.97
CA PHE A 94 5.97 -6.06 0.63
C PHE A 94 6.77 -7.37 0.45
N ALA A 95 6.49 -8.39 1.27
CA ALA A 95 7.14 -9.71 1.15
C ALA A 95 7.02 -10.34 -0.25
N ARG A 96 5.93 -10.02 -0.98
CA ARG A 96 5.65 -10.54 -2.32
C ARG A 96 5.81 -9.52 -3.44
N LEU A 97 6.40 -8.34 -3.16
CA LEU A 97 6.49 -7.25 -4.13
C LEU A 97 7.19 -7.67 -5.45
N ALA A 98 8.20 -8.54 -5.35
CA ALA A 98 8.91 -9.07 -6.52
C ALA A 98 8.06 -9.98 -7.42
N GLN A 99 6.87 -10.38 -7.00
CA GLN A 99 5.95 -11.23 -7.79
C GLN A 99 5.06 -10.42 -8.72
N LEU A 100 5.00 -9.09 -8.54
CA LEU A 100 4.22 -8.22 -9.42
C LEU A 100 4.74 -8.29 -10.85
N LYS A 101 3.81 -8.11 -11.78
CA LYS A 101 4.07 -8.15 -13.22
C LYS A 101 3.58 -6.87 -13.89
N PRO A 102 4.18 -6.47 -15.02
CA PRO A 102 3.64 -5.40 -15.85
C PRO A 102 2.16 -5.66 -16.19
N GLY A 103 1.36 -4.59 -16.09
CA GLY A 103 -0.09 -4.63 -16.31
C GLY A 103 -0.93 -4.82 -15.04
N GLU A 104 -0.36 -5.22 -13.92
CA GLU A 104 -1.08 -5.33 -12.65
C GLU A 104 -1.30 -3.95 -12.01
N GLU A 105 -2.36 -3.82 -11.22
CA GLU A 105 -2.81 -2.53 -10.68
C GLU A 105 -2.42 -2.35 -9.22
N VAL A 106 -2.18 -1.09 -8.88
CA VAL A 106 -1.94 -0.59 -7.53
C VAL A 106 -2.89 0.58 -7.29
N ASP A 107 -3.79 0.43 -6.33
CA ASP A 107 -4.70 1.49 -5.91
C ASP A 107 -4.13 2.23 -4.69
N VAL A 108 -4.09 3.55 -4.77
CA VAL A 108 -3.78 4.41 -3.63
C VAL A 108 -5.01 5.24 -3.29
N TYR A 109 -5.58 4.97 -2.12
CA TYR A 109 -6.70 5.73 -1.57
C TYR A 109 -6.15 7.01 -0.95
N ARG A 110 -6.70 8.15 -1.36
CA ARG A 110 -6.22 9.48 -0.97
C ARG A 110 -7.13 10.08 0.10
N VAL A 111 -6.56 11.00 0.87
CA VAL A 111 -7.30 11.69 1.95
C VAL A 111 -8.47 12.55 1.46
N ASP A 112 -8.50 12.91 0.17
CA ASP A 112 -9.59 13.64 -0.47
C ASP A 112 -10.77 12.73 -0.89
N GLY A 113 -10.73 11.44 -0.56
CA GLY A 113 -11.74 10.45 -0.94
C GLY A 113 -11.62 9.97 -2.38
N SER A 114 -10.54 10.30 -3.09
CA SER A 114 -10.26 9.75 -4.42
C SER A 114 -9.34 8.53 -4.35
N VAL A 115 -9.35 7.74 -5.43
CA VAL A 115 -8.45 6.61 -5.63
C VAL A 115 -7.62 6.86 -6.86
N ALA A 116 -6.30 6.91 -6.70
CA ALA A 116 -5.36 6.94 -7.80
C ALA A 116 -4.94 5.49 -8.12
N THR A 117 -5.31 5.01 -9.31
CA THR A 117 -4.94 3.67 -9.81
C THR A 117 -3.72 3.79 -10.70
N PHE A 118 -2.70 3.00 -10.39
CA PHE A 118 -1.45 2.93 -11.14
C PHE A 118 -1.30 1.56 -11.76
N THR A 119 -0.82 1.51 -13.01
CA THR A 119 -0.49 0.25 -13.70
C THR A 119 1.01 0.00 -13.62
N VAL A 120 1.39 -1.17 -13.13
CA VAL A 120 2.79 -1.61 -13.06
C VAL A 120 3.38 -1.64 -14.46
N ARG A 121 4.50 -0.95 -14.65
CA ARG A 121 5.26 -0.94 -15.89
C ARG A 121 6.47 -1.86 -15.84
N GLU A 122 7.16 -1.85 -14.71
CA GLU A 122 8.44 -2.54 -14.55
C GLU A 122 8.65 -2.94 -13.09
N VAL A 123 9.24 -4.13 -12.89
CA VAL A 123 9.74 -4.59 -11.59
C VAL A 123 11.22 -4.89 -11.74
N THR A 124 12.06 -4.23 -10.95
CA THR A 124 13.51 -4.39 -11.00
C THR A 124 14.09 -4.78 -9.66
N ARG A 125 15.29 -5.36 -9.70
CA ARG A 125 16.13 -5.54 -8.54
C ARG A 125 17.40 -4.73 -8.73
N ALA A 126 17.81 -3.99 -7.70
CA ALA A 126 19.02 -3.19 -7.71
C ALA A 126 19.83 -3.45 -6.44
N PRO A 127 21.15 -3.66 -6.54
CA PRO A 127 22.02 -3.70 -5.38
C PRO A 127 21.93 -2.40 -4.58
N LYS A 128 22.03 -2.47 -3.26
CA LYS A 128 21.92 -1.28 -2.39
C LYS A 128 23.05 -0.27 -2.63
N ASP A 129 24.24 -0.76 -2.96
CA ASP A 129 25.41 0.06 -3.30
C ASP A 129 25.36 0.68 -4.71
N ALA A 130 24.44 0.19 -5.56
CA ALA A 130 24.16 0.71 -6.90
C ALA A 130 22.67 1.10 -7.05
N PHE A 131 22.06 1.66 -6.00
CA PHE A 131 20.67 2.05 -6.01
C PHE A 131 20.43 3.15 -7.06
N PRO A 132 19.41 3.00 -7.95
CA PRO A 132 19.17 3.93 -9.05
C PRO A 132 18.44 5.20 -8.58
N THR A 133 19.08 6.02 -7.74
CA THR A 133 18.49 7.18 -7.06
C THR A 133 17.80 8.13 -8.04
N ALA A 134 18.46 8.46 -9.16
CA ALA A 134 17.87 9.36 -10.16
C ALA A 134 16.60 8.75 -10.78
N LYS A 135 16.60 7.47 -11.15
CA LYS A 135 15.41 6.80 -11.74
C LYS A 135 14.23 6.74 -10.75
N VAL A 136 14.53 6.69 -9.45
CA VAL A 136 13.51 6.58 -8.40
C VAL A 136 12.94 7.95 -8.02
N TYR A 137 13.78 8.97 -7.83
CA TYR A 137 13.40 10.23 -7.19
C TYR A 137 13.40 11.46 -8.10
N SER A 138 13.98 11.39 -9.34
CA SER A 138 13.95 12.54 -10.22
C SER A 138 12.53 12.85 -10.67
N ASP A 139 12.24 14.14 -10.79
CA ASP A 139 10.95 14.65 -11.24
C ASP A 139 10.56 14.08 -12.60
N THR A 140 9.28 13.79 -12.74
CA THR A 140 8.64 13.39 -13.99
C THR A 140 7.44 14.30 -14.26
N THR A 141 7.13 14.53 -15.54
CA THR A 141 5.96 15.35 -15.92
C THR A 141 4.65 14.65 -15.64
N ASN A 142 4.65 13.32 -15.69
CA ASN A 142 3.46 12.50 -15.44
C ASN A 142 3.49 11.93 -14.03
N PRO A 143 2.32 11.76 -13.37
CA PRO A 143 2.21 11.08 -12.10
C PRO A 143 2.69 9.63 -12.20
N GLN A 144 3.58 9.25 -11.30
CA GLN A 144 4.16 7.92 -11.23
C GLN A 144 4.17 7.42 -9.78
N LEU A 145 4.28 6.10 -9.63
CA LEU A 145 4.42 5.46 -8.33
C LEU A 145 5.68 4.61 -8.30
N ARG A 146 6.34 4.60 -7.15
CA ARG A 146 7.46 3.71 -6.81
C ARG A 146 7.09 2.92 -5.56
N LEU A 147 7.14 1.59 -5.64
CA LEU A 147 7.05 0.74 -4.45
C LEU A 147 8.42 0.13 -4.21
N ILE A 148 8.91 0.21 -2.97
CA ILE A 148 10.28 -0.21 -2.66
C ILE A 148 10.29 -1.10 -1.41
N THR A 149 11.01 -2.21 -1.51
CA THR A 149 11.33 -3.09 -0.39
C THR A 149 12.76 -3.61 -0.49
N CYS A 150 13.26 -4.18 0.59
CA CYS A 150 14.49 -4.96 0.55
C CYS A 150 14.30 -6.24 -0.28
N GLY A 151 15.39 -6.79 -0.82
CA GLY A 151 15.35 -8.02 -1.60
C GLY A 151 16.72 -8.65 -1.78
N GLY A 152 16.76 -9.72 -2.58
CA GLY A 152 18.02 -10.43 -2.84
C GLY A 152 18.43 -11.34 -1.70
N VAL A 153 19.75 -11.57 -1.56
CA VAL A 153 20.35 -12.43 -0.54
C VAL A 153 20.37 -11.69 0.79
N LEU A 154 20.00 -12.38 1.86
CA LEU A 154 20.17 -11.87 3.22
C LEU A 154 21.60 -12.05 3.67
N ASP A 155 22.33 -10.96 3.87
CA ASP A 155 23.58 -10.98 4.64
C ASP A 155 23.22 -11.12 6.14
N ARG A 156 23.52 -12.32 6.66
CA ARG A 156 23.22 -12.65 8.07
C ARG A 156 24.13 -11.92 9.05
N THR A 157 25.32 -11.50 8.61
CA THR A 157 26.27 -10.75 9.44
C THR A 157 25.81 -9.31 9.59
N ALA A 158 25.48 -8.65 8.48
CA ALA A 158 24.94 -7.30 8.47
C ALA A 158 23.45 -7.26 8.85
N ARG A 159 22.76 -8.41 8.93
CA ARG A 159 21.31 -8.54 9.12
C ARG A 159 20.51 -7.69 8.12
N SER A 160 21.00 -7.63 6.90
CA SER A 160 20.41 -6.78 5.84
C SER A 160 20.38 -7.54 4.52
N TYR A 161 19.35 -7.30 3.73
CA TYR A 161 19.31 -7.76 2.35
C TYR A 161 20.27 -6.93 1.49
N LEU A 162 20.90 -7.56 0.50
CA LEU A 162 21.89 -6.91 -0.35
C LEU A 162 21.26 -6.00 -1.41
N ASP A 163 20.01 -6.29 -1.80
CA ASP A 163 19.33 -5.59 -2.87
C ASP A 163 18.07 -4.86 -2.37
N ASN A 164 17.52 -4.04 -3.24
CA ASN A 164 16.15 -3.55 -3.19
C ASN A 164 15.35 -4.12 -4.37
N VAL A 165 14.05 -4.38 -4.16
CA VAL A 165 13.07 -4.57 -5.22
C VAL A 165 12.35 -3.25 -5.40
N ILE A 166 12.27 -2.77 -6.65
CA ILE A 166 11.66 -1.52 -7.02
C ILE A 166 10.62 -1.78 -8.10
N VAL A 167 9.38 -1.38 -7.83
CA VAL A 167 8.29 -1.38 -8.79
C VAL A 167 8.11 0.02 -9.32
N TYR A 168 8.02 0.17 -10.64
CA TYR A 168 7.70 1.41 -11.34
C TYR A 168 6.30 1.25 -11.93
N ALA A 169 5.42 2.19 -11.60
CA ALA A 169 4.06 2.19 -12.13
C ALA A 169 3.69 3.61 -12.59
N ASP A 170 2.84 3.68 -13.61
CA ASP A 170 2.35 4.94 -14.18
C ASP A 170 0.86 5.09 -13.84
N LEU A 171 0.42 6.33 -13.59
CA LEU A 171 -0.98 6.62 -13.30
C LEU A 171 -1.86 6.23 -14.49
N SER A 172 -2.88 5.42 -14.26
CA SER A 172 -3.87 5.02 -15.25
C SER A 172 -5.21 5.73 -15.08
N SER A 173 -5.63 6.01 -13.84
CA SER A 173 -6.86 6.74 -13.58
C SER A 173 -6.91 7.36 -12.18
N VAL A 174 -7.76 8.38 -12.02
CA VAL A 174 -8.20 8.87 -10.72
C VAL A 174 -9.73 8.84 -10.70
N ARG A 175 -10.33 8.25 -9.66
CA ARG A 175 -11.78 8.12 -9.50
C ARG A 175 -12.20 8.45 -8.07
N ALA A 176 -13.46 8.75 -7.83
CA ALA A 176 -14.02 8.78 -6.48
C ALA A 176 -13.95 7.36 -5.86
N ALA A 177 -13.73 7.28 -4.55
CA ALA A 177 -13.70 6.01 -3.82
C ALA A 177 -15.09 5.38 -3.69
#